data_2b3b0087a90f778bfada3c3b85d0afac
#
_entry.id   2b3b0087a90f778bfada3c3b85d0afac
#
_cell.length_a   1.000
_cell.length_b   1.000
_cell.length_c   1.000
_cell.angle_alpha   90.00
_cell.angle_beta   90.00
_cell.angle_gamma   90.00
#
_symmetry.space_group_name_H-M   'P 1'
#
loop_
_entity.id
_entity.type
_entity.pdbx_description
1 polymer ?
#
loop_
_entity_poly.entity_id
_entity_poly.type
_entity_poly.pdbx_seq_one_letter_code
_entity_poly.pdbx_strand_id
1 'polypeptide(L)'
;DTPESIEMPTLRSLTESDDAQIRYFSGTAVYTRDFDVKGYNKRATYRLDLGGVGCMAEVYLNGQMLGTLWKAPYAIDITPALKKKGNKLEVRVTNLWANRVIGDKQPDKKKRYAWASYNNAFRASSKPLPAGLLGGVRLLCTPAGK
;
A
#
# COMPACT_ATOMS: atom_id res chain seq x y z
N ASP A 1 -12.33 -17.21 -0.28
CA ASP A 1 -11.51 -16.53 -1.29
C ASP A 1 -11.34 -15.06 -0.89
N THR A 2 -10.17 -14.49 -1.18
CA THR A 2 -9.92 -13.06 -0.94
C THR A 2 -10.87 -12.24 -1.82
N PRO A 3 -11.56 -11.21 -1.29
CA PRO A 3 -12.43 -10.37 -2.10
C PRO A 3 -11.64 -9.68 -3.22
N GLU A 4 -12.27 -9.53 -4.38
CA GLU A 4 -11.65 -8.90 -5.56
C GLU A 4 -11.36 -7.41 -5.32
N SER A 5 -12.27 -6.73 -4.61
CA SER A 5 -12.11 -5.31 -4.23
C SER A 5 -12.82 -5.00 -2.92
N ILE A 6 -12.31 -3.99 -2.22
CA ILE A 6 -12.94 -3.42 -1.02
C ILE A 6 -12.87 -1.89 -1.07
N GLU A 7 -13.85 -1.23 -0.52
CA GLU A 7 -13.77 0.21 -0.25
C GLU A 7 -13.08 0.46 1.09
N MET A 8 -12.12 1.38 1.09
CA MET A 8 -11.37 1.74 2.29
C MET A 8 -11.42 3.26 2.50
N PRO A 9 -12.45 3.77 3.19
CA PRO A 9 -12.63 5.21 3.42
C PRO A 9 -11.46 5.85 4.18
N THR A 10 -10.85 5.06 5.08
CA THR A 10 -9.67 5.44 5.85
C THR A 10 -8.62 4.37 5.72
N LEU A 11 -7.40 4.76 5.33
CA LEU A 11 -6.28 3.84 5.22
C LEU A 11 -5.89 3.30 6.60
N ARG A 12 -5.72 1.99 6.68
CA ARG A 12 -5.27 1.26 7.87
C ARG A 12 -4.54 0.00 7.45
N SER A 13 -3.86 -0.64 8.38
CA SER A 13 -3.23 -1.94 8.08
C SER A 13 -4.28 -2.98 7.67
N LEU A 14 -3.98 -3.78 6.66
CA LEU A 14 -4.81 -4.92 6.28
C LEU A 14 -5.01 -5.90 7.45
N THR A 15 -4.03 -5.95 8.37
CA THR A 15 -4.09 -6.82 9.56
C THR A 15 -5.15 -6.41 10.58
N GLU A 16 -5.73 -5.21 10.45
CA GLU A 16 -6.83 -4.72 11.29
C GLU A 16 -8.21 -5.12 10.76
N SER A 17 -8.28 -5.82 9.63
CA SER A 17 -9.54 -6.30 9.07
C SER A 17 -10.16 -7.42 9.92
N ASP A 18 -11.49 -7.41 10.03
CA ASP A 18 -12.24 -8.53 10.62
C ASP A 18 -12.27 -9.73 9.68
N ASP A 19 -12.16 -9.52 8.37
CA ASP A 19 -12.04 -10.60 7.39
C ASP A 19 -10.65 -11.23 7.46
N ALA A 20 -10.59 -12.52 7.77
CA ALA A 20 -9.36 -13.29 7.86
C ALA A 20 -8.59 -13.39 6.52
N GLN A 21 -9.28 -13.32 5.38
CA GLN A 21 -8.63 -13.34 4.07
C GLN A 21 -7.86 -12.04 3.81
N ILE A 22 -8.37 -10.93 4.30
CA ILE A 22 -7.70 -9.62 4.24
C ILE A 22 -6.63 -9.52 5.33
N ARG A 23 -6.97 -9.89 6.58
CA ARG A 23 -6.05 -9.83 7.73
C ARG A 23 -4.73 -10.55 7.50
N TYR A 24 -4.79 -11.71 6.87
CA TYR A 24 -3.61 -12.54 6.58
C TYR A 24 -3.20 -12.49 5.11
N PHE A 25 -3.61 -11.43 4.40
CA PHE A 25 -3.25 -11.27 3.00
C PHE A 25 -1.74 -11.09 2.82
N SER A 26 -1.20 -11.81 1.85
CA SER A 26 0.15 -11.62 1.36
C SER A 26 0.11 -11.64 -0.17
N GLY A 27 0.80 -10.71 -0.78
CA GLY A 27 0.71 -10.45 -2.20
C GLY A 27 0.64 -8.95 -2.45
N THR A 28 0.24 -8.56 -3.65
CA THR A 28 0.17 -7.15 -4.04
C THR A 28 -1.27 -6.65 -3.90
N ALA A 29 -1.48 -5.68 -3.01
CA ALA A 29 -2.72 -4.93 -2.89
C ALA A 29 -2.63 -3.66 -3.72
N VAL A 30 -3.64 -3.39 -4.55
CA VAL A 30 -3.71 -2.21 -5.41
C VAL A 30 -4.64 -1.18 -4.81
N TYR A 31 -4.12 0.01 -4.52
CA TYR A 31 -4.88 1.15 -4.01
C TYR A 31 -5.05 2.17 -5.11
N THR A 32 -6.28 2.60 -5.34
CA THR A 32 -6.60 3.60 -6.38
C THR A 32 -7.31 4.81 -5.78
N ARG A 33 -7.00 6.00 -6.31
CA ARG A 33 -7.65 7.25 -5.91
C ARG A 33 -7.66 8.23 -7.07
N ASP A 34 -8.83 8.75 -7.36
CA ASP A 34 -8.97 9.91 -8.26
C ASP A 34 -8.92 11.20 -7.43
N PHE A 35 -8.21 12.23 -7.95
CA PHE A 35 -8.10 13.50 -7.24
C PHE A 35 -7.80 14.69 -8.16
N ASP A 36 -8.16 15.87 -7.68
CA ASP A 36 -7.81 17.16 -8.27
C ASP A 36 -6.84 17.93 -7.35
N VAL A 37 -5.99 18.76 -7.93
CA VAL A 37 -5.05 19.59 -7.19
C VAL A 37 -5.58 21.00 -7.06
N LYS A 38 -6.04 21.37 -5.86
CA LYS A 38 -6.42 22.77 -5.56
C LYS A 38 -5.17 23.65 -5.53
N GLY A 39 -5.25 24.81 -6.19
CA GLY A 39 -4.12 25.74 -6.23
C GLY A 39 -2.93 25.22 -7.05
N TYR A 40 -3.16 24.33 -8.04
CA TYR A 40 -2.11 23.80 -8.90
C TYR A 40 -1.29 24.91 -9.55
N ASN A 41 0.03 24.82 -9.41
CA ASN A 41 1.00 25.70 -10.03
C ASN A 41 1.99 24.86 -10.85
N LYS A 42 2.00 25.04 -12.17
CA LYS A 42 2.87 24.28 -13.09
C LYS A 42 4.38 24.53 -12.89
N ARG A 43 4.75 25.58 -12.13
CA ARG A 43 6.16 25.90 -11.81
C ARG A 43 6.60 25.31 -10.48
N ALA A 44 5.67 24.78 -9.67
CA ALA A 44 5.97 24.14 -8.40
C ALA A 44 6.41 22.69 -8.60
N THR A 45 7.13 22.17 -7.61
CA THR A 45 7.47 20.74 -7.51
C THR A 45 6.50 20.06 -6.57
N TYR A 46 6.03 18.88 -6.95
CA TYR A 46 5.07 18.10 -6.17
C TYR A 46 5.64 16.74 -5.80
N ARG A 47 5.62 16.41 -4.53
CA ARG A 47 6.01 15.09 -4.02
C ARG A 47 4.81 14.41 -3.40
N LEU A 48 4.65 13.13 -3.70
CA LEU A 48 3.72 12.25 -3.03
C LEU A 48 4.46 11.55 -1.89
N ASP A 49 4.00 11.77 -0.65
CA ASP A 49 4.46 11.07 0.54
C ASP A 49 3.39 10.06 0.92
N LEU A 50 3.74 8.77 0.87
CA LEU A 50 2.82 7.67 1.19
C LEU A 50 2.65 7.46 2.70
N GLY A 51 3.47 8.12 3.54
CA GLY A 51 3.49 7.89 4.98
C GLY A 51 4.02 6.49 5.30
N GLY A 52 3.14 5.61 5.81
CA GLY A 52 3.49 4.24 6.15
C GLY A 52 3.15 3.23 5.04
N VAL A 53 4.09 2.33 4.76
CA VAL A 53 3.94 1.22 3.81
C VAL A 53 4.37 -0.08 4.47
N GLY A 54 3.58 -1.14 4.31
CA GLY A 54 3.83 -2.43 4.95
C GLY A 54 5.12 -3.13 4.51
N CYS A 55 5.56 -2.91 3.26
CA CYS A 55 6.84 -3.40 2.76
C CYS A 55 7.35 -2.56 1.59
N MET A 56 6.81 -2.74 0.39
CA MET A 56 7.26 -2.09 -0.84
C MET A 56 6.07 -1.54 -1.62
N ALA A 57 6.22 -0.36 -2.22
CA ALA A 57 5.18 0.27 -3.04
C ALA A 57 5.71 0.67 -4.41
N GLU A 58 4.97 0.31 -5.46
CA GLU A 58 5.12 0.90 -6.79
C GLU A 58 4.08 2.00 -6.95
N VAL A 59 4.49 3.14 -7.48
CA VAL A 59 3.64 4.32 -7.64
C VAL A 59 3.41 4.60 -9.12
N TYR A 60 2.14 4.69 -9.49
CA TYR A 60 1.69 5.07 -10.82
C TYR A 60 0.80 6.30 -10.72
N LEU A 61 0.99 7.25 -11.63
CA LEU A 61 0.11 8.41 -11.76
C LEU A 61 -0.26 8.60 -13.23
N ASN A 62 -1.55 8.67 -13.49
CA ASN A 62 -2.11 8.83 -14.84
C ASN A 62 -1.61 7.76 -15.84
N GLY A 63 -1.41 6.53 -15.36
CA GLY A 63 -0.90 5.40 -16.15
C GLY A 63 0.62 5.35 -16.29
N GLN A 64 1.36 6.34 -15.80
CA GLN A 64 2.81 6.37 -15.83
C GLN A 64 3.39 5.81 -14.54
N MET A 65 4.28 4.82 -14.63
CA MET A 65 5.07 4.35 -13.51
C MET A 65 6.11 5.41 -13.12
N LEU A 66 6.11 5.84 -11.87
CA LEU A 66 7.03 6.85 -11.36
C LEU A 66 8.21 6.26 -10.58
N GLY A 67 8.01 5.10 -9.97
CA GLY A 67 9.07 4.40 -9.27
C GLY A 67 8.60 3.42 -8.22
N THR A 68 9.58 2.75 -7.61
CA THR A 68 9.40 1.78 -6.54
C THR A 68 10.02 2.29 -5.25
N LEU A 69 9.23 2.32 -4.18
CA LEU A 69 9.63 2.73 -2.84
C LEU A 69 9.72 1.50 -1.94
N TRP A 70 10.92 1.14 -1.50
CA TRP A 70 11.19 -0.07 -0.72
C TRP A 70 11.75 0.20 0.67
N LYS A 71 11.99 1.48 0.99
CA LYS A 71 12.42 1.97 2.32
C LYS A 71 11.90 3.37 2.58
N ALA A 72 11.77 3.73 3.84
CA ALA A 72 11.44 5.11 4.24
C ALA A 72 12.57 6.10 3.90
N PRO A 73 12.24 7.38 3.62
CA PRO A 73 10.89 7.91 3.48
C PRO A 73 10.20 7.41 2.19
N TYR A 74 8.94 7.00 2.31
CA TYR A 74 8.15 6.53 1.16
C TYR A 74 7.58 7.72 0.38
N ALA A 75 8.46 8.49 -0.23
CA ALA A 75 8.10 9.71 -0.95
C ALA A 75 8.76 9.79 -2.32
N ILE A 76 8.02 10.27 -3.31
CA ILE A 76 8.45 10.33 -4.72
C ILE A 76 8.01 11.62 -5.38
N ASP A 77 8.82 12.16 -6.32
CA ASP A 77 8.43 13.26 -7.18
C ASP A 77 7.39 12.82 -8.20
N ILE A 78 6.24 13.47 -8.19
CA ILE A 78 5.15 13.18 -9.12
C ILE A 78 4.91 14.32 -10.12
N THR A 79 5.71 15.39 -10.04
CA THR A 79 5.58 16.58 -10.89
C THR A 79 5.47 16.26 -12.39
N PRO A 80 6.27 15.30 -12.94
CA PRO A 80 6.24 15.03 -14.38
C PRO A 80 4.90 14.49 -14.89
N ALA A 81 4.13 13.79 -14.04
CA ALA A 81 2.88 13.16 -14.44
C ALA A 81 1.63 13.85 -13.88
N LEU A 82 1.82 14.85 -12.98
CA LEU A 82 0.72 15.50 -12.28
C LEU A 82 -0.03 16.49 -13.18
N LYS A 83 -1.35 16.44 -13.12
CA LYS A 83 -2.28 17.37 -13.79
C LYS A 83 -3.02 18.20 -12.75
N LYS A 84 -3.60 19.33 -13.20
CA LYS A 84 -4.48 20.15 -12.36
C LYS A 84 -5.73 19.39 -11.93
N LYS A 85 -6.31 18.58 -12.84
CA LYS A 85 -7.56 17.83 -12.62
C LYS A 85 -7.48 16.43 -13.24
N GLY A 86 -8.34 15.55 -12.74
CA GLY A 86 -8.52 14.21 -13.29
C GLY A 86 -7.29 13.32 -13.11
N ASN A 87 -6.57 13.46 -11.98
CA ASN A 87 -5.46 12.57 -11.69
C ASN A 87 -5.98 11.21 -11.22
N LYS A 88 -5.36 10.16 -11.73
CA LYS A 88 -5.59 8.78 -11.31
C LYS A 88 -4.33 8.25 -10.66
N LEU A 89 -4.34 8.14 -9.34
CA LEU A 89 -3.26 7.56 -8.56
C LEU A 89 -3.51 6.05 -8.41
N GLU A 90 -2.47 5.27 -8.63
CA GLU A 90 -2.44 3.83 -8.31
C GLU A 90 -1.17 3.54 -7.52
N VAL A 91 -1.33 2.92 -6.35
CA VAL A 91 -0.23 2.47 -5.50
C VAL A 91 -0.36 0.97 -5.30
N ARG A 92 0.64 0.21 -5.77
CA ARG A 92 0.71 -1.24 -5.63
C ARG A 92 1.61 -1.58 -4.46
N VAL A 93 1.05 -2.09 -3.38
CA VAL A 93 1.81 -2.47 -2.19
C VAL A 93 1.99 -3.97 -2.15
N THR A 94 3.23 -4.41 -2.31
CA THR A 94 3.60 -5.82 -2.13
C THR A 94 3.92 -6.08 -0.67
N ASN A 95 3.22 -7.07 -0.09
CA ASN A 95 3.29 -7.41 1.33
C ASN A 95 4.17 -8.64 1.56
N LEU A 96 4.73 -8.74 2.76
CA LEU A 96 5.50 -9.90 3.19
C LEU A 96 4.59 -11.14 3.34
N TRP A 97 5.12 -12.32 3.02
CA TRP A 97 4.41 -13.59 3.12
C TRP A 97 4.18 -14.08 4.56
N ALA A 98 4.84 -13.45 5.56
CA ALA A 98 4.74 -13.80 6.98
C ALA A 98 3.29 -13.90 7.49
N ASN A 99 2.45 -12.92 7.14
CA ASN A 99 1.05 -12.91 7.55
C ASN A 99 0.26 -14.08 6.97
N ARG A 100 0.58 -14.52 5.75
CA ARG A 100 -0.05 -15.70 5.16
C ARG A 100 0.31 -16.96 5.95
N VAL A 101 1.57 -17.11 6.35
CA VAL A 101 2.02 -18.25 7.16
C VAL A 101 1.31 -18.28 8.53
N ILE A 102 1.18 -17.11 9.18
CA ILE A 102 0.43 -16.99 10.43
C ILE A 102 -1.04 -17.40 10.21
N GLY A 103 -1.66 -16.91 9.14
CA GLY A 103 -3.05 -17.25 8.81
C GLY A 103 -3.26 -18.71 8.50
N ASP A 104 -2.30 -19.37 7.85
CA ASP A 104 -2.38 -20.81 7.53
C ASP A 104 -2.18 -21.71 8.75
N LYS A 105 -1.71 -21.16 9.86
CA LYS A 105 -1.57 -21.87 11.16
C LYS A 105 -2.77 -21.69 12.08
N GLN A 106 -3.77 -20.88 11.71
CA GLN A 106 -4.97 -20.74 12.55
C GLN A 106 -5.72 -22.08 12.65
N PRO A 107 -6.29 -22.40 13.84
CA PRO A 107 -6.89 -23.71 14.10
C PRO A 107 -8.07 -24.07 13.18
N ASP A 108 -8.81 -23.05 12.73
CA ASP A 108 -10.00 -23.19 11.88
C ASP A 108 -9.67 -23.29 10.39
N LYS A 109 -8.41 -23.19 10.00
CA LYS A 109 -8.00 -23.21 8.59
C LYS A 109 -8.09 -24.60 7.96
N LYS A 110 -9.01 -24.73 7.01
CA LYS A 110 -9.20 -25.94 6.19
C LYS A 110 -8.19 -26.09 5.06
N LYS A 111 -7.66 -24.96 4.54
CA LYS A 111 -6.73 -24.93 3.41
C LYS A 111 -5.53 -24.05 3.73
N ARG A 112 -4.33 -24.59 3.49
CA ARG A 112 -3.07 -23.85 3.59
C ARG A 112 -2.68 -23.37 2.19
N TYR A 113 -2.22 -22.11 2.09
CA TYR A 113 -1.80 -21.48 0.84
C TYR A 113 -0.29 -21.31 0.73
N ALA A 114 0.41 -21.30 1.87
CA ALA A 114 1.87 -21.20 1.90
C ALA A 114 2.47 -22.44 2.54
N TRP A 115 3.53 -22.94 1.93
CA TRP A 115 4.36 -23.99 2.48
C TRP A 115 5.78 -23.48 2.67
N ALA A 116 6.34 -23.63 3.86
CA ALA A 116 7.72 -23.28 4.15
C ALA A 116 8.39 -24.37 4.98
N SER A 117 9.56 -24.82 4.56
CA SER A 117 10.33 -25.87 5.24
C SER A 117 10.74 -25.45 6.67
N TYR A 118 10.98 -24.15 6.89
CA TYR A 118 11.33 -23.57 8.19
C TYR A 118 10.13 -22.91 8.83
N ASN A 119 9.24 -23.73 9.34
CA ASN A 119 7.93 -23.31 9.78
C ASN A 119 7.85 -22.84 11.24
N ASN A 120 9.00 -22.72 11.93
CA ASN A 120 9.02 -22.42 13.37
C ASN A 120 9.12 -20.93 13.70
N ALA A 121 9.44 -20.06 12.72
CA ALA A 121 9.55 -18.63 12.94
C ALA A 121 8.20 -17.95 13.26
N PHE A 122 7.10 -18.47 12.71
CA PHE A 122 5.76 -17.93 12.94
C PHE A 122 4.83 -19.01 13.49
N ARG A 123 4.01 -18.64 14.49
CA ARG A 123 3.00 -19.49 15.14
C ARG A 123 1.61 -18.89 14.92
N ALA A 124 0.56 -19.66 15.18
CA ALA A 124 -0.82 -19.14 15.18
C ALA A 124 -1.00 -17.93 16.13
N SER A 125 -0.27 -17.93 17.24
CA SER A 125 -0.25 -16.84 18.24
C SER A 125 0.68 -15.66 17.86
N SER A 126 1.42 -15.74 16.76
CA SER A 126 2.28 -14.64 16.34
C SER A 126 1.43 -13.43 15.92
N LYS A 127 1.86 -12.24 16.32
CA LYS A 127 1.20 -11.00 15.89
C LYS A 127 1.49 -10.77 14.40
N PRO A 128 0.45 -10.54 13.57
CA PRO A 128 0.67 -10.18 12.17
C PRO A 128 1.48 -8.88 12.03
N LEU A 129 2.32 -8.83 11.00
CA LEU A 129 3.11 -7.64 10.66
C LEU A 129 2.23 -6.64 9.90
N PRO A 130 2.39 -5.32 10.13
CA PRO A 130 1.66 -4.31 9.37
C PRO A 130 1.74 -4.55 7.87
N ALA A 131 0.61 -4.48 7.18
CA ALA A 131 0.50 -4.80 5.76
C ALA A 131 -0.37 -3.78 5.02
N GLY A 132 -0.03 -3.53 3.76
CA GLY A 132 -0.74 -2.60 2.91
C GLY A 132 -0.25 -1.15 3.06
N LEU A 133 -1.07 -0.22 2.57
CA LEU A 133 -0.85 1.22 2.69
C LEU A 133 -1.44 1.68 4.03
N LEU A 134 -0.58 2.09 4.96
CA LEU A 134 -0.95 2.26 6.37
C LEU A 134 -1.56 3.63 6.67
N GLY A 135 -1.45 4.58 5.74
CA GLY A 135 -2.05 5.92 5.87
C GLY A 135 -1.02 7.03 6.00
N GLY A 136 -1.55 8.25 6.10
CA GLY A 136 -0.74 9.46 6.10
C GLY A 136 -0.31 9.91 4.70
N VAL A 137 -1.00 9.46 3.63
CA VAL A 137 -0.69 9.87 2.25
C VAL A 137 -0.93 11.37 2.09
N ARG A 138 0.10 12.09 1.63
CA ARG A 138 0.09 13.55 1.48
C ARG A 138 0.68 13.97 0.14
N LEU A 139 0.09 15.01 -0.43
CA LEU A 139 0.67 15.74 -1.55
C LEU A 139 1.40 16.97 -1.01
N LEU A 140 2.70 16.98 -1.17
CA LEU A 140 3.58 18.08 -0.74
C LEU A 140 3.89 18.96 -1.95
N CYS A 141 3.71 20.27 -1.80
CA CYS A 141 4.00 21.26 -2.83
C CYS A 141 5.15 22.15 -2.38
N THR A 142 6.19 22.23 -3.19
CA THR A 142 7.29 23.20 -3.03
C THR A 142 7.12 24.27 -4.11
N PRO A 143 6.84 25.53 -3.75
CA PRO A 143 6.73 26.62 -4.70
C PRO A 143 8.04 26.81 -5.49
N ALA A 144 7.93 27.27 -6.74
CA ALA A 144 9.11 27.72 -7.47
C ALA A 144 9.80 28.86 -6.69
N GLY A 145 11.09 28.77 -6.53
CA GLY A 145 11.89 29.88 -6.00
C GLY A 145 11.66 31.16 -6.83
N LYS A 146 11.69 32.29 -6.15
CA LYS A 146 11.69 33.60 -6.80
C LYS A 146 12.98 33.82 -7.58
#